data_3d6433a867589fe7cd9888de22219463
#
_entry.id   3d6433a867589fe7cd9888de22219463
#
_cell.length_a   1.000
_cell.length_b   1.000
_cell.length_c   1.000
_cell.angle_alpha   90.00
_cell.angle_beta   90.00
_cell.angle_gamma   90.00
#
_symmetry.space_group_name_H-M   'P 1'
#
loop_
_entity.id
_entity.type
_entity.pdbx_description
1 polymer ?
#
loop_
_entity_poly.entity_id
_entity_poly.type
_entity_poly.pdbx_seq_one_letter_code
_entity_poly.pdbx_strand_id
1 'polypeptide(L)'
;MEQQSLRQSVFSRAGRLSLIVCLAAGCVIAAAPAWGETIKGNVRYAGGPVEKKKLPVTIDQYICGKEKEGEELVLSSSNGVRNAVVSLQNPPPGAKWDANLPAVKMDQKQCAFVPRVVVVPVGGTVDFLNSDRLLHNVRGGGKENPPFNRAQPHARTISIAFKKPEVMRVECDLHSWMRGWVVVADHPFYAVTNEQGEFVFENVPPGKYTLQVWQESLGTVTQEVTVDKATTTVSVGMSKK
;
A
#
# COMPACT_ATOMS: atom_id res chain seq x y z
N MET A 1 -49.49 34.74 -65.09
CA MET A 1 -50.61 35.62 -64.71
C MET A 1 -50.34 35.94 -63.24
N GLU A 2 -50.06 37.01 -62.95
CA GLU A 2 -50.14 38.44 -62.95
C GLU A 2 -49.67 38.91 -61.62
N GLN A 3 -48.57 39.56 -61.54
CA GLN A 3 -48.32 41.03 -61.59
C GLN A 3 -48.96 41.84 -60.50
N GLN A 4 -48.09 42.64 -59.93
CA GLN A 4 -48.26 44.00 -59.43
C GLN A 4 -48.69 44.16 -57.95
N SER A 5 -48.29 45.14 -57.18
CA SER A 5 -47.43 46.31 -57.37
C SER A 5 -47.36 47.08 -56.04
N LEU A 6 -46.21 47.63 -55.72
CA LEU A 6 -45.93 48.93 -55.12
C LEU A 6 -46.84 49.49 -53.98
N ARG A 7 -46.36 49.90 -52.83
CA ARG A 7 -45.87 51.27 -52.56
C ARG A 7 -45.29 51.44 -51.18
N GLN A 8 -44.29 52.30 -51.19
CA GLN A 8 -43.57 52.86 -50.06
C GLN A 8 -44.47 53.67 -49.11
N SER A 9 -44.12 53.71 -47.82
CA SER A 9 -44.17 54.96 -47.04
C SER A 9 -43.14 54.91 -45.91
N VAL A 10 -42.27 55.90 -45.97
CA VAL A 10 -41.25 56.28 -44.97
C VAL A 10 -41.97 56.91 -43.79
N PHE A 11 -41.65 56.50 -42.56
CA PHE A 11 -41.71 57.35 -41.39
C PHE A 11 -40.59 56.98 -40.38
N SER A 12 -39.69 57.93 -40.24
CA SER A 12 -38.67 58.07 -39.20
C SER A 12 -39.28 58.07 -37.81
N ARG A 13 -38.70 57.27 -36.89
CA ARG A 13 -38.64 57.67 -35.49
C ARG A 13 -37.38 57.05 -34.85
N ALA A 14 -36.52 57.96 -34.37
CA ALA A 14 -35.41 57.69 -33.50
C ALA A 14 -35.87 57.01 -32.19
N GLY A 15 -35.32 55.91 -31.87
CA GLY A 15 -35.56 55.18 -30.62
C GLY A 15 -34.25 54.57 -30.06
N ARG A 16 -33.86 55.12 -28.98
CA ARG A 16 -32.66 54.90 -28.13
C ARG A 16 -32.14 53.46 -28.12
N LEU A 17 -30.89 53.33 -28.51
CA LEU A 17 -30.11 52.14 -28.37
C LEU A 17 -29.71 51.98 -26.88
N SER A 18 -30.41 51.11 -26.13
CA SER A 18 -29.99 50.73 -24.81
C SER A 18 -28.96 49.62 -24.95
N LEU A 19 -27.72 49.99 -24.73
CA LEU A 19 -26.60 49.04 -24.67
C LEU A 19 -26.70 48.25 -23.37
N ILE A 20 -27.22 47.02 -23.43
CA ILE A 20 -27.17 46.07 -22.31
C ILE A 20 -25.76 45.46 -22.35
N VAL A 21 -24.85 45.96 -21.49
CA VAL A 21 -23.57 45.36 -21.23
C VAL A 21 -23.81 44.14 -20.30
N CYS A 22 -23.94 42.96 -20.87
CA CYS A 22 -23.85 41.73 -20.08
C CYS A 22 -22.39 41.53 -19.62
N LEU A 23 -22.10 41.95 -18.40
CA LEU A 23 -20.88 41.50 -17.70
C LEU A 23 -21.02 39.99 -17.43
N ALA A 24 -20.47 39.16 -18.31
CA ALA A 24 -20.21 37.76 -18.02
C ALA A 24 -19.05 37.71 -17.02
N ALA A 25 -19.38 37.64 -15.71
CA ALA A 25 -18.43 37.28 -14.70
C ALA A 25 -18.03 35.81 -14.94
N GLY A 26 -16.96 35.62 -15.71
CA GLY A 26 -16.33 34.31 -15.86
C GLY A 26 -15.74 33.88 -14.52
N CYS A 27 -16.45 33.00 -13.78
CA CYS A 27 -15.84 32.22 -12.72
C CYS A 27 -14.74 31.34 -13.35
N VAL A 28 -13.52 31.83 -13.34
CA VAL A 28 -12.34 30.99 -13.56
C VAL A 28 -12.25 30.12 -12.34
N ILE A 29 -12.85 28.94 -12.38
CA ILE A 29 -12.56 27.87 -11.46
C ILE A 29 -11.12 27.44 -11.82
N ALA A 30 -10.13 28.00 -11.13
CA ALA A 30 -8.78 27.49 -11.17
C ALA A 30 -8.86 26.07 -10.58
N ALA A 31 -8.90 25.06 -11.45
CA ALA A 31 -8.62 23.69 -11.04
C ALA A 31 -7.19 23.72 -10.51
N ALA A 32 -7.05 23.68 -9.18
CA ALA A 32 -5.75 23.46 -8.56
C ALA A 32 -5.20 22.15 -9.16
N PRO A 33 -3.96 22.13 -9.64
CA PRO A 33 -3.37 20.88 -10.10
C PRO A 33 -3.44 19.89 -8.94
N ALA A 34 -4.06 18.74 -9.18
CA ALA A 34 -4.10 17.63 -8.23
C ALA A 34 -2.72 16.95 -8.19
N TRP A 35 -1.70 17.70 -7.81
CA TRP A 35 -0.35 17.17 -7.62
C TRP A 35 -0.24 16.85 -6.15
N GLY A 36 -0.43 15.58 -5.82
CA GLY A 36 -0.04 15.08 -4.51
C GLY A 36 1.47 15.12 -4.39
N GLU A 37 1.95 15.38 -3.20
CA GLU A 37 3.36 15.41 -2.90
C GLU A 37 3.88 14.00 -2.61
N THR A 38 5.19 13.82 -2.54
CA THR A 38 5.81 12.53 -2.30
C THR A 38 6.50 12.53 -0.94
N ILE A 39 6.21 11.51 -0.12
CA ILE A 39 7.04 11.19 1.04
C ILE A 39 7.97 10.05 0.64
N LYS A 40 9.29 10.31 0.66
CA LYS A 40 10.33 9.28 0.54
C LYS A 40 10.96 9.05 1.88
N GLY A 41 11.14 7.81 2.26
CA GLY A 41 11.70 7.52 3.57
C GLY A 41 12.58 6.28 3.60
N ASN A 42 13.35 6.20 4.67
CA ASN A 42 14.18 5.06 4.98
C ASN A 42 13.97 4.66 6.44
N VAL A 43 13.70 3.37 6.68
CA VAL A 43 13.62 2.78 8.02
C VAL A 43 14.98 2.19 8.35
N ARG A 44 15.61 2.62 9.43
CA ARG A 44 16.96 2.23 9.83
C ARG A 44 16.98 1.58 11.19
N TYR A 45 17.78 0.54 11.33
CA TYR A 45 18.05 -0.07 12.61
C TYR A 45 19.08 0.76 13.38
N ALA A 46 18.70 1.20 14.58
CA ALA A 46 19.52 2.05 15.48
C ALA A 46 20.03 1.26 16.70
N GLY A 47 19.94 -0.07 16.69
CA GLY A 47 20.42 -0.93 17.78
C GLY A 47 21.85 -1.41 17.58
N GLY A 48 22.32 -2.27 18.51
CA GLY A 48 23.61 -2.94 18.44
C GLY A 48 23.66 -4.04 17.35
N PRO A 49 24.78 -4.78 17.26
CA PRO A 49 24.93 -5.86 16.27
C PRO A 49 23.81 -6.88 16.31
N VAL A 50 23.36 -7.32 15.14
CA VAL A 50 22.35 -8.36 14.98
C VAL A 50 23.01 -9.63 14.44
N GLU A 51 22.95 -10.71 15.21
CA GLU A 51 23.40 -12.01 14.74
C GLU A 51 22.39 -12.60 13.76
N LYS A 52 22.86 -13.05 12.61
CA LYS A 52 22.06 -13.81 11.66
C LYS A 52 21.81 -15.22 12.22
N LYS A 53 20.57 -15.49 12.56
CA LYS A 53 20.19 -16.84 13.02
C LYS A 53 20.15 -17.80 11.84
N LYS A 54 20.75 -18.98 12.02
CA LYS A 54 20.57 -20.12 11.14
C LYS A 54 19.58 -21.08 11.77
N LEU A 55 18.54 -21.42 11.02
CA LEU A 55 17.47 -22.30 11.44
C LEU A 55 17.69 -23.67 10.79
N PRO A 56 17.87 -24.76 11.57
CA PRO A 56 18.03 -26.09 10.99
C PRO A 56 16.72 -26.51 10.30
N VAL A 57 16.86 -27.03 9.10
CA VAL A 57 15.77 -27.67 8.36
C VAL A 57 15.75 -29.14 8.74
N THR A 58 14.68 -29.59 9.37
CA THR A 58 14.58 -30.96 9.93
C THR A 58 13.82 -31.93 9.02
N ILE A 59 13.08 -31.41 8.03
CA ILE A 59 12.25 -32.18 7.11
C ILE A 59 12.39 -31.62 5.69
N ASP A 60 12.18 -32.42 4.67
CA ASP A 60 12.15 -32.01 3.24
C ASP A 60 13.42 -31.29 2.76
N GLN A 61 14.57 -31.67 3.31
CA GLN A 61 15.87 -31.02 3.03
C GLN A 61 16.24 -31.02 1.54
N TYR A 62 15.72 -31.97 0.76
CA TYR A 62 16.00 -32.09 -0.66
C TYR A 62 15.37 -30.93 -1.49
N ILE A 63 14.32 -30.27 -0.97
CA ILE A 63 13.72 -29.06 -1.55
C ILE A 63 14.12 -27.81 -0.72
N CYS A 64 14.01 -27.91 0.62
CA CYS A 64 14.17 -26.76 1.52
C CYS A 64 15.64 -26.42 1.82
N GLY A 65 16.58 -27.32 1.50
CA GLY A 65 17.97 -27.17 1.93
C GLY A 65 18.19 -27.67 3.35
N LYS A 66 19.42 -27.59 3.84
CA LYS A 66 19.78 -28.08 5.19
C LYS A 66 19.56 -27.06 6.29
N GLU A 67 19.61 -25.79 5.96
CA GLU A 67 19.43 -24.66 6.87
C GLU A 67 18.75 -23.48 6.16
N LYS A 68 18.11 -22.62 6.94
CA LYS A 68 17.54 -21.35 6.48
C LYS A 68 18.13 -20.21 7.28
N GLU A 69 18.33 -19.07 6.64
CA GLU A 69 18.59 -17.83 7.39
C GLU A 69 17.30 -17.33 8.04
N GLY A 70 17.38 -16.86 9.27
CA GLY A 70 16.24 -16.21 9.95
C GLY A 70 15.89 -14.91 9.23
N GLU A 71 14.62 -14.75 8.89
CA GLU A 71 14.11 -13.60 8.16
C GLU A 71 13.35 -12.59 9.04
N GLU A 72 13.36 -12.82 10.36
CA GLU A 72 12.62 -12.00 11.33
C GLU A 72 13.17 -10.55 11.40
N LEU A 73 14.46 -10.38 11.15
CA LEU A 73 15.11 -9.07 11.04
C LEU A 73 16.20 -9.11 9.99
N VAL A 74 15.92 -8.58 8.82
CA VAL A 74 16.86 -8.49 7.71
C VAL A 74 17.31 -7.04 7.55
N LEU A 75 18.63 -6.82 7.66
CA LEU A 75 19.26 -5.52 7.56
C LEU A 75 20.13 -5.44 6.31
N SER A 76 20.10 -4.30 5.63
CA SER A 76 21.08 -3.97 4.60
C SER A 76 22.46 -3.67 5.22
N SER A 77 23.48 -3.55 4.38
CA SER A 77 24.83 -3.14 4.82
C SER A 77 24.85 -1.73 5.45
N SER A 78 23.86 -0.90 5.14
CA SER A 78 23.66 0.44 5.72
C SER A 78 22.62 0.48 6.85
N ASN A 79 22.31 -0.67 7.46
CA ASN A 79 21.30 -0.83 8.51
C ASN A 79 19.87 -0.49 8.08
N GLY A 80 19.55 -0.49 6.78
CA GLY A 80 18.17 -0.38 6.31
C GLY A 80 17.36 -1.61 6.71
N VAL A 81 16.16 -1.41 7.26
CA VAL A 81 15.29 -2.48 7.76
C VAL A 81 14.36 -2.94 6.63
N ARG A 82 14.54 -4.17 6.14
CA ARG A 82 13.65 -4.80 5.16
C ARG A 82 12.36 -5.29 5.82
N ASN A 83 11.27 -5.32 5.06
CA ASN A 83 9.97 -5.84 5.49
C ASN A 83 9.35 -5.08 6.69
N ALA A 84 9.72 -3.83 6.92
CA ALA A 84 8.97 -2.96 7.81
C ALA A 84 7.73 -2.44 7.07
N VAL A 85 6.61 -2.35 7.78
CA VAL A 85 5.37 -1.78 7.26
C VAL A 85 5.27 -0.34 7.74
N VAL A 86 5.19 0.58 6.80
CA VAL A 86 5.00 2.01 7.07
C VAL A 86 3.59 2.40 6.70
N SER A 87 2.92 3.16 7.54
CA SER A 87 1.56 3.66 7.27
C SER A 87 1.36 5.08 7.80
N LEU A 88 0.39 5.81 7.24
CA LEU A 88 -0.09 7.07 7.82
C LEU A 88 -1.19 6.76 8.84
N GLN A 89 -1.02 7.10 10.11
CA GLN A 89 -2.07 6.90 11.13
C GLN A 89 -3.28 7.81 10.94
N ASN A 90 -3.04 9.00 10.38
CA ASN A 90 -4.07 9.99 10.08
C ASN A 90 -4.07 10.28 8.56
N PRO A 91 -4.56 9.33 7.73
CA PRO A 91 -4.57 9.49 6.29
C PRO A 91 -5.41 10.70 5.87
N PRO A 92 -5.15 11.28 4.67
CA PRO A 92 -5.96 12.36 4.15
C PRO A 92 -7.45 11.98 4.11
N PRO A 93 -8.36 12.92 4.41
CA PRO A 93 -9.80 12.66 4.31
C PRO A 93 -10.19 12.15 2.93
N GLY A 94 -10.96 11.06 2.90
CA GLY A 94 -11.40 10.45 1.64
C GLY A 94 -10.39 9.52 0.98
N ALA A 95 -9.25 9.26 1.61
CA ALA A 95 -8.29 8.25 1.15
C ALA A 95 -8.97 6.88 1.03
N LYS A 96 -9.06 6.35 -0.19
CA LYS A 96 -9.67 5.05 -0.48
C LYS A 96 -8.82 4.31 -1.49
N TRP A 97 -8.82 3.01 -1.37
CA TRP A 97 -8.25 2.13 -2.38
C TRP A 97 -9.02 2.26 -3.70
N ASP A 98 -8.31 2.07 -4.81
CA ASP A 98 -8.95 1.93 -6.12
C ASP A 98 -9.91 0.75 -6.11
N ALA A 99 -11.03 0.91 -6.82
CA ALA A 99 -11.97 -0.19 -7.00
C ALA A 99 -11.34 -1.29 -7.88
N ASN A 100 -11.68 -2.54 -7.60
CA ASN A 100 -11.27 -3.70 -8.42
C ASN A 100 -9.76 -3.97 -8.45
N LEU A 101 -9.06 -3.76 -7.34
CA LEU A 101 -7.68 -4.19 -7.24
C LEU A 101 -7.57 -5.73 -7.38
N PRO A 102 -6.56 -6.23 -8.11
CA PRO A 102 -6.34 -7.67 -8.22
C PRO A 102 -5.99 -8.28 -6.87
N ALA A 103 -6.19 -9.59 -6.73
CA ALA A 103 -5.73 -10.31 -5.56
C ALA A 103 -4.22 -10.15 -5.36
N VAL A 104 -3.82 -9.93 -4.12
CA VAL A 104 -2.41 -9.86 -3.73
C VAL A 104 -1.86 -11.28 -3.67
N LYS A 105 -0.64 -11.51 -4.14
CA LYS A 105 -0.04 -12.84 -4.18
C LYS A 105 1.01 -13.02 -3.09
N MET A 106 0.98 -14.17 -2.42
CA MET A 106 2.02 -14.64 -1.50
C MET A 106 2.32 -16.11 -1.83
N ASP A 107 3.54 -16.39 -2.27
CA ASP A 107 3.94 -17.72 -2.75
C ASP A 107 4.74 -18.47 -1.68
N GLN A 108 4.52 -19.76 -1.55
CA GLN A 108 5.38 -20.67 -0.83
C GLN A 108 6.40 -21.21 -1.83
N LYS A 109 7.62 -20.65 -1.76
CA LYS A 109 8.70 -20.92 -2.70
C LYS A 109 10.02 -21.08 -1.96
N GLN A 110 10.74 -22.13 -2.29
CA GLN A 110 11.99 -22.50 -1.58
C GLN A 110 11.75 -22.60 -0.06
N CYS A 111 10.59 -23.09 0.34
CA CYS A 111 10.17 -23.26 1.73
C CYS A 111 10.25 -21.94 2.53
N ALA A 112 9.76 -20.86 1.93
CA ALA A 112 9.56 -19.53 2.51
C ALA A 112 8.30 -18.90 1.94
N PHE A 113 7.66 -18.00 2.68
CA PHE A 113 6.61 -17.14 2.13
C PHE A 113 7.25 -15.95 1.40
N VAL A 114 6.94 -15.79 0.11
CA VAL A 114 7.52 -14.76 -0.78
C VAL A 114 6.41 -13.99 -1.50
N PRO A 115 6.32 -12.65 -1.34
CA PRO A 115 7.08 -11.85 -0.37
C PRO A 115 6.71 -12.21 1.07
N ARG A 116 7.60 -11.92 2.02
CA ARG A 116 7.37 -12.20 3.45
C ARG A 116 6.23 -11.38 4.05
N VAL A 117 6.03 -10.15 3.57
CA VAL A 117 4.98 -9.23 4.00
C VAL A 117 4.19 -8.78 2.79
N VAL A 118 2.87 -8.87 2.86
CA VAL A 118 1.96 -8.32 1.87
C VAL A 118 0.98 -7.36 2.52
N VAL A 119 0.61 -6.31 1.78
CA VAL A 119 -0.47 -5.38 2.16
C VAL A 119 -1.66 -5.66 1.25
N VAL A 120 -2.83 -5.87 1.84
CA VAL A 120 -4.08 -6.12 1.14
C VAL A 120 -5.15 -5.13 1.61
N PRO A 121 -5.96 -4.54 0.72
CA PRO A 121 -7.09 -3.70 1.11
C PRO A 121 -8.10 -4.45 1.97
N VAL A 122 -8.79 -3.74 2.86
CA VAL A 122 -10.02 -4.27 3.50
C VAL A 122 -11.02 -4.68 2.42
N GLY A 123 -11.53 -5.90 2.50
CA GLY A 123 -12.38 -6.52 1.46
C GLY A 123 -11.61 -7.20 0.34
N GLY A 124 -10.30 -7.01 0.27
CA GLY A 124 -9.43 -7.62 -0.72
C GLY A 124 -9.08 -9.08 -0.42
N THR A 125 -8.40 -9.71 -1.36
CA THR A 125 -8.05 -11.14 -1.31
C THR A 125 -6.54 -11.33 -1.42
N VAL A 126 -6.01 -12.27 -0.65
CA VAL A 126 -4.66 -12.80 -0.85
C VAL A 126 -4.76 -14.19 -1.48
N ASP A 127 -4.10 -14.36 -2.62
CA ASP A 127 -3.88 -15.65 -3.27
C ASP A 127 -2.57 -16.25 -2.75
N PHE A 128 -2.69 -17.25 -1.90
CA PHE A 128 -1.57 -18.06 -1.48
C PHE A 128 -1.26 -19.10 -2.56
N LEU A 129 -0.03 -19.08 -3.06
CA LEU A 129 0.48 -19.99 -4.07
C LEU A 129 1.41 -21.02 -3.42
N ASN A 130 1.61 -22.16 -4.07
CA ASN A 130 2.64 -23.14 -3.69
C ASN A 130 3.43 -23.54 -4.93
N SER A 131 4.59 -22.93 -5.12
CA SER A 131 5.53 -23.25 -6.20
C SER A 131 6.52 -24.37 -5.87
N ASP A 132 6.57 -24.82 -4.61
CA ASP A 132 7.41 -25.93 -4.19
C ASP A 132 6.78 -27.27 -4.56
N ARG A 133 7.59 -28.26 -4.98
CA ARG A 133 7.13 -29.60 -5.33
C ARG A 133 6.94 -30.48 -4.09
N LEU A 134 6.28 -29.94 -3.06
CA LEU A 134 5.94 -30.63 -1.82
C LEU A 134 4.65 -30.07 -1.22
N LEU A 135 4.15 -30.76 -0.20
CA LEU A 135 2.98 -30.32 0.55
C LEU A 135 3.40 -29.22 1.54
N HIS A 136 2.68 -28.13 1.49
CA HIS A 136 2.65 -27.11 2.54
C HIS A 136 1.24 -27.05 3.15
N ASN A 137 1.06 -26.22 4.16
CA ASN A 137 -0.22 -25.66 4.52
C ASN A 137 -0.05 -24.14 4.71
N VAL A 138 -1.15 -23.41 4.65
CA VAL A 138 -1.19 -22.03 5.07
C VAL A 138 -2.16 -21.91 6.24
N ARG A 139 -1.63 -21.52 7.38
CA ARG A 139 -2.37 -21.23 8.60
C ARG A 139 -2.22 -19.75 8.92
N GLY A 140 -3.35 -19.09 9.12
CA GLY A 140 -3.41 -17.71 9.60
C GLY A 140 -4.40 -17.62 10.76
N GLY A 141 -4.09 -16.76 11.72
CA GLY A 141 -4.96 -16.51 12.85
C GLY A 141 -4.82 -15.07 13.31
N GLY A 142 -5.92 -14.34 13.26
CA GLY A 142 -6.06 -12.99 13.72
C GLY A 142 -7.10 -12.87 14.82
N LYS A 143 -7.26 -11.66 15.35
CA LYS A 143 -8.34 -11.34 16.33
C LYS A 143 -9.58 -10.86 15.60
N GLU A 144 -9.39 -10.16 14.48
CA GLU A 144 -10.45 -9.45 13.75
C GLU A 144 -10.95 -10.25 12.55
N ASN A 145 -10.05 -10.95 11.86
CA ASN A 145 -10.39 -11.83 10.73
C ASN A 145 -10.44 -13.29 11.19
N PRO A 146 -11.38 -14.09 10.64
CA PRO A 146 -11.49 -15.49 11.01
C PRO A 146 -10.20 -16.27 10.80
N PRO A 147 -9.83 -17.19 11.71
CA PRO A 147 -8.67 -18.04 11.52
C PRO A 147 -8.91 -19.06 10.40
N PHE A 148 -7.85 -19.45 9.74
CA PHE A 148 -7.86 -20.48 8.71
C PHE A 148 -6.64 -21.39 8.81
N ASN A 149 -6.81 -22.64 8.39
CA ASN A 149 -5.74 -23.60 8.18
C ASN A 149 -6.11 -24.48 6.97
N ARG A 150 -5.30 -24.45 5.93
CA ARG A 150 -5.58 -25.14 4.66
C ARG A 150 -4.34 -25.88 4.17
N ALA A 151 -4.47 -27.18 3.95
CA ALA A 151 -3.45 -27.96 3.26
C ALA A 151 -3.31 -27.47 1.81
N GLN A 152 -2.07 -27.28 1.37
CA GLN A 152 -1.75 -26.72 0.06
C GLN A 152 -0.74 -27.58 -0.69
N PRO A 153 -1.20 -28.57 -1.47
CA PRO A 153 -0.35 -29.30 -2.41
C PRO A 153 0.29 -28.39 -3.44
N HIS A 154 1.36 -28.86 -4.08
CA HIS A 154 2.02 -28.17 -5.19
C HIS A 154 1.02 -27.63 -6.24
N ALA A 155 1.30 -26.43 -6.76
CA ALA A 155 0.51 -25.70 -7.75
C ALA A 155 -0.93 -25.33 -7.36
N ARG A 156 -1.36 -25.64 -6.13
CA ARG A 156 -2.68 -25.23 -5.64
C ARG A 156 -2.65 -23.76 -5.19
N THR A 157 -3.61 -22.96 -5.63
CA THR A 157 -3.89 -21.64 -5.11
C THR A 157 -4.99 -21.70 -4.05
N ILE A 158 -4.81 -20.97 -2.95
CA ILE A 158 -5.80 -20.78 -1.89
C ILE A 158 -6.06 -19.29 -1.75
N SER A 159 -7.28 -18.86 -2.06
CA SER A 159 -7.71 -17.46 -1.98
C SER A 159 -8.42 -17.22 -0.65
N ILE A 160 -7.95 -16.23 0.11
CA ILE A 160 -8.53 -15.82 1.40
C ILE A 160 -8.88 -14.33 1.33
N ALA A 161 -10.14 -13.99 1.59
CA ALA A 161 -10.61 -12.61 1.68
C ALA A 161 -10.52 -12.09 3.11
N PHE A 162 -10.06 -10.84 3.28
CA PHE A 162 -9.88 -10.18 4.56
C PHE A 162 -10.80 -8.99 4.70
N LYS A 163 -11.60 -8.93 5.78
CA LYS A 163 -12.69 -7.97 5.93
C LYS A 163 -12.44 -6.86 6.91
N LYS A 164 -11.44 -6.98 7.78
CA LYS A 164 -11.15 -6.02 8.86
C LYS A 164 -9.67 -5.68 8.90
N PRO A 165 -9.30 -4.43 9.24
CA PRO A 165 -7.90 -4.03 9.37
C PRO A 165 -7.20 -4.84 10.46
N GLU A 166 -6.07 -5.44 10.13
CA GLU A 166 -5.28 -6.24 11.07
C GLU A 166 -3.88 -6.54 10.50
N VAL A 167 -2.92 -6.76 11.39
CA VAL A 167 -1.62 -7.38 11.04
C VAL A 167 -1.68 -8.83 11.48
N MET A 168 -1.75 -9.73 10.53
CA MET A 168 -1.94 -11.16 10.76
C MET A 168 -0.69 -11.95 10.37
N ARG A 169 -0.25 -12.85 11.25
CA ARG A 169 0.81 -13.80 10.94
C ARG A 169 0.26 -15.00 10.16
N VAL A 170 1.01 -15.44 9.15
CA VAL A 170 0.77 -16.68 8.43
C VAL A 170 1.96 -17.62 8.59
N GLU A 171 1.69 -18.91 8.71
CA GLU A 171 2.67 -19.94 9.02
C GLU A 171 2.38 -21.24 8.25
N CYS A 172 3.39 -22.08 8.10
CA CYS A 172 3.24 -23.46 7.69
C CYS A 172 3.47 -24.38 8.91
N ASP A 173 2.52 -25.27 9.22
CA ASP A 173 2.65 -26.20 10.36
C ASP A 173 3.67 -27.30 10.10
N LEU A 174 3.89 -27.68 8.83
CA LEU A 174 4.86 -28.68 8.43
C LEU A 174 6.31 -28.17 8.49
N HIS A 175 6.51 -26.87 8.25
CA HIS A 175 7.82 -26.25 8.16
C HIS A 175 7.88 -25.06 9.12
N SER A 176 8.23 -25.31 10.36
CA SER A 176 8.14 -24.36 11.47
C SER A 176 8.95 -23.06 11.30
N TRP A 177 9.90 -23.03 10.38
CA TRP A 177 10.66 -21.83 10.02
C TRP A 177 9.91 -20.93 9.02
N MET A 178 8.87 -21.45 8.31
CA MET A 178 8.11 -20.68 7.34
C MET A 178 7.11 -19.76 8.03
N ARG A 179 7.34 -18.47 7.90
CA ARG A 179 6.51 -17.42 8.48
C ARG A 179 6.40 -16.23 7.54
N GLY A 180 5.21 -15.62 7.46
CA GLY A 180 4.94 -14.40 6.72
C GLY A 180 3.87 -13.55 7.41
N TRP A 181 3.55 -12.41 6.82
CA TRP A 181 2.60 -11.45 7.38
C TRP A 181 1.65 -10.91 6.32
N VAL A 182 0.38 -10.85 6.67
CA VAL A 182 -0.66 -10.18 5.89
C VAL A 182 -1.10 -8.94 6.67
N VAL A 183 -0.93 -7.78 6.06
CA VAL A 183 -1.38 -6.49 6.61
C VAL A 183 -2.64 -6.09 5.87
N VAL A 184 -3.77 -6.12 6.56
CA VAL A 184 -5.06 -5.70 6.02
C VAL A 184 -5.22 -4.21 6.26
N ALA A 185 -5.19 -3.42 5.20
CA ALA A 185 -5.10 -1.97 5.24
C ALA A 185 -6.42 -1.30 4.88
N ASP A 186 -6.85 -0.35 5.68
CA ASP A 186 -8.11 0.39 5.51
C ASP A 186 -8.00 1.59 4.55
N HIS A 187 -6.79 1.99 4.18
CA HIS A 187 -6.50 3.07 3.24
C HIS A 187 -5.22 2.79 2.43
N PRO A 188 -4.95 3.49 1.31
CA PRO A 188 -3.83 3.17 0.42
C PRO A 188 -2.44 3.61 0.91
N PHE A 189 -2.34 4.39 1.98
CA PHE A 189 -1.05 4.88 2.49
C PHE A 189 -0.39 3.86 3.42
N TYR A 190 -0.09 2.70 2.86
CA TYR A 190 0.74 1.64 3.44
C TYR A 190 1.84 1.28 2.46
N ALA A 191 3.04 1.07 2.95
CA ALA A 191 4.19 0.61 2.15
C ALA A 191 4.99 -0.43 2.94
N VAL A 192 5.60 -1.37 2.23
CA VAL A 192 6.56 -2.32 2.80
C VAL A 192 7.95 -1.90 2.35
N THR A 193 8.88 -1.77 3.28
CA THR A 193 10.24 -1.36 2.96
C THR A 193 10.98 -2.41 2.12
N ASN A 194 11.75 -1.92 1.15
CA ASN A 194 12.60 -2.73 0.29
C ASN A 194 13.86 -3.25 1.02
N GLU A 195 14.78 -3.88 0.29
CA GLU A 195 16.05 -4.41 0.81
C GLU A 195 16.95 -3.34 1.45
N GLN A 196 16.83 -2.09 1.03
CA GLN A 196 17.59 -0.95 1.55
C GLN A 196 16.87 -0.25 2.70
N GLY A 197 15.67 -0.72 3.09
CA GLY A 197 14.82 -0.09 4.10
C GLY A 197 14.02 1.09 3.58
N GLU A 198 13.94 1.30 2.27
CA GLU A 198 13.29 2.45 1.67
C GLU A 198 11.80 2.23 1.43
N PHE A 199 11.02 3.30 1.52
CA PHE A 199 9.61 3.35 1.18
C PHE A 199 9.25 4.66 0.50
N VAL A 200 8.11 4.66 -0.21
CA VAL A 200 7.57 5.84 -0.89
C VAL A 200 6.05 5.89 -0.70
N PHE A 201 5.52 7.07 -0.41
CA PHE A 201 4.11 7.41 -0.59
C PHE A 201 4.01 8.51 -1.64
N GLU A 202 3.22 8.27 -2.66
CA GLU A 202 2.92 9.24 -3.72
C GLU A 202 1.53 9.86 -3.49
N ASN A 203 1.31 11.02 -4.07
CA ASN A 203 0.02 11.72 -4.04
C ASN A 203 -0.48 12.02 -2.61
N VAL A 204 0.42 12.39 -1.71
CA VAL A 204 0.09 12.82 -0.35
C VAL A 204 -0.20 14.31 -0.37
N PRO A 205 -1.41 14.76 0.02
CA PRO A 205 -1.69 16.20 0.12
C PRO A 205 -0.79 16.91 1.12
N PRO A 206 -0.52 18.22 0.96
CA PRO A 206 0.15 19.02 1.99
C PRO A 206 -0.55 18.90 3.34
N GLY A 207 0.23 18.72 4.41
CA GLY A 207 -0.33 18.54 5.75
C GLY A 207 0.66 17.99 6.77
N LYS A 208 0.18 17.79 8.00
CA LYS A 208 0.92 17.12 9.07
C LYS A 208 0.38 15.71 9.23
N TYR A 209 1.28 14.75 9.23
CA TYR A 209 0.96 13.33 9.32
C TYR A 209 1.79 12.64 10.39
N THR A 210 1.24 11.55 10.92
CA THR A 210 1.96 10.63 11.80
C THR A 210 2.27 9.36 11.02
N LEU A 211 3.54 9.11 10.74
CA LEU A 211 4.01 7.83 10.25
C LEU A 211 4.00 6.83 11.39
N GLN A 212 3.43 5.66 11.15
CA GLN A 212 3.61 4.49 12.00
C GLN A 212 4.47 3.49 11.23
N VAL A 213 5.50 2.98 11.88
CA VAL A 213 6.36 1.94 11.33
C VAL A 213 6.31 0.72 12.24
N TRP A 214 5.88 -0.41 11.69
CA TRP A 214 5.84 -1.69 12.37
C TRP A 214 6.85 -2.65 11.73
N GLN A 215 7.54 -3.42 12.57
CA GLN A 215 8.38 -4.53 12.15
C GLN A 215 8.31 -5.67 13.19
N GLU A 216 8.19 -6.92 12.73
CA GLU A 216 7.88 -8.07 13.59
C GLU A 216 8.82 -8.27 14.80
N SER A 217 10.10 -7.94 14.67
CA SER A 217 11.11 -8.07 15.72
C SER A 217 11.40 -6.80 16.50
N LEU A 218 11.02 -5.63 15.95
CA LEU A 218 11.33 -4.32 16.52
C LEU A 218 10.10 -3.63 17.13
N GLY A 219 8.90 -4.18 16.87
CA GLY A 219 7.65 -3.60 17.34
C GLY A 219 7.22 -2.40 16.50
N THR A 220 6.64 -1.40 17.15
CA THR A 220 6.07 -0.21 16.49
C THR A 220 6.73 1.06 17.01
N VAL A 221 7.01 1.98 16.08
CA VAL A 221 7.43 3.36 16.37
C VAL A 221 6.56 4.33 15.57
N THR A 222 6.46 5.57 16.02
CA THR A 222 5.75 6.64 15.32
C THR A 222 6.66 7.85 15.13
N GLN A 223 6.44 8.60 14.05
CA GLN A 223 7.17 9.82 13.75
C GLN A 223 6.29 10.83 13.03
N GLU A 224 6.28 12.08 13.51
CA GLU A 224 5.61 13.18 12.84
C GLU A 224 6.36 13.58 11.56
N VAL A 225 5.61 13.90 10.51
CA VAL A 225 6.14 14.41 9.24
C VAL A 225 5.24 15.54 8.73
N THR A 226 5.86 16.63 8.26
CA THR A 226 5.16 17.72 7.58
C THR A 226 5.43 17.64 6.10
N VAL A 227 4.37 17.59 5.31
CA VAL A 227 4.38 17.59 3.84
C VAL A 227 4.02 18.99 3.38
N ASP A 228 5.02 19.75 2.92
CA ASP A 228 4.89 21.16 2.52
C ASP A 228 5.65 21.50 1.22
N LYS A 229 6.18 20.47 0.56
CA LYS A 229 6.99 20.58 -0.67
C LYS A 229 6.86 19.31 -1.51
N ALA A 230 7.13 19.42 -2.79
CA ALA A 230 6.98 18.35 -3.78
C ALA A 230 7.57 16.98 -3.36
N THR A 231 8.64 16.99 -2.57
CA THR A 231 9.20 15.77 -1.98
C THR A 231 9.65 16.04 -0.55
N THR A 232 9.07 15.29 0.39
CA THR A 232 9.48 15.27 1.80
C THR A 232 10.31 14.00 2.05
N THR A 233 11.49 14.15 2.62
CA THR A 233 12.36 13.01 2.97
C THR A 233 12.37 12.81 4.47
N VAL A 234 12.22 11.54 4.92
CA VAL A 234 12.20 11.17 6.33
C VAL A 234 13.06 9.92 6.59
N SER A 235 13.73 9.90 7.76
CA SER A 235 14.44 8.72 8.24
C SER A 235 13.87 8.31 9.59
N VAL A 236 13.43 7.06 9.70
CA VAL A 236 12.81 6.51 10.91
C VAL A 236 13.75 5.50 11.55
N GLY A 237 14.17 5.76 12.79
CA GLY A 237 14.98 4.84 13.57
C GLY A 237 14.15 3.82 14.32
N MET A 238 14.55 2.54 14.29
CA MET A 238 13.96 1.46 15.08
C MET A 238 15.05 0.71 15.85
N SER A 239 14.77 0.29 17.08
CA SER A 239 15.66 -0.55 17.88
C SER A 239 14.85 -1.63 18.60
N LYS A 240 15.51 -2.73 19.01
CA LYS A 240 14.90 -3.68 19.93
C LYS A 240 14.60 -2.97 21.25
N LYS A 241 13.41 -3.20 21.79
CA LYS A 241 13.03 -2.77 23.13
C LYS A 241 13.65 -3.69 24.17
#